data_6836ffbf4671724c104f8f1203f0691b
#
_entry.id   6836ffbf4671724c104f8f1203f0691b
#
_cell.length_a   1.000
_cell.length_b   1.000
_cell.length_c   1.000
_cell.angle_alpha   90.00
_cell.angle_beta   90.00
_cell.angle_gamma   90.00
#
_symmetry.space_group_name_H-M   'P 1'
#
loop_
_entity.id
_entity.type
_entity.pdbx_description
1 polymer ?
#
loop_
_entity_poly.entity_id
_entity_poly.type
_entity_poly.pdbx_seq_one_letter_code
_entity_poly.pdbx_strand_id
1 'polypeptide(L)'
;MIAALMIGCGGTESNTPVRGAADPAGADEAAAVGGAADATATGRAGANGIEAGDRDVHARGTVLFIGTSLTAGLGLPESQSFPLLIERRIAETGLPFDVVNAGVSGETSAGALRRIDWLLRQDFDIVVLETGANDMLRGIDPASTERNIQAIVDRIREARPDVEIVLAGMLSLPNMGEAYAREFEAIYPRLAQRNDLAFVPFLLDGVGGVRDLNQDDGVHPNAEGHRRIAETVWSVLGPVLEEAAAEDRISE
;
A
#
# COMPACT_ATOMS: atom_id res chain seq x y z
N MET A 1 45.81 18.25 39.84
CA MET A 1 46.21 19.65 39.96
C MET A 1 45.46 20.42 38.91
N ILE A 2 44.47 21.21 39.40
CA ILE A 2 44.24 22.64 39.07
C ILE A 2 43.56 22.84 37.70
N ALA A 3 42.47 23.56 37.53
CA ALA A 3 41.50 24.25 38.40
C ALA A 3 40.25 24.57 37.53
N ALA A 4 39.16 24.71 38.18
CA ALA A 4 37.89 25.20 37.66
C ALA A 4 37.98 26.68 37.22
N LEU A 5 37.17 27.09 36.25
CA LEU A 5 36.69 28.46 36.19
C LEU A 5 35.22 28.45 35.70
N MET A 6 34.35 28.78 36.62
CA MET A 6 32.96 29.19 36.41
C MET A 6 32.94 30.66 36.06
N ILE A 7 32.20 31.07 35.05
CA ILE A 7 31.58 32.42 35.02
C ILE A 7 30.23 32.28 34.38
N GLY A 8 29.23 32.57 35.17
CA GLY A 8 27.81 32.76 34.79
C GLY A 8 27.53 34.25 34.57
N CYS A 9 26.48 34.46 33.76
CA CYS A 9 25.55 35.61 33.72
C CYS A 9 24.46 35.15 32.78
N GLY A 10 23.19 35.03 33.08
CA GLY A 10 22.29 35.92 33.81
C GLY A 10 21.59 36.83 32.80
N GLY A 11 20.36 36.46 32.37
CA GLY A 11 19.56 37.29 31.49
C GLY A 11 18.14 36.69 31.36
N THR A 12 17.30 37.09 32.31
CA THR A 12 15.84 36.95 32.34
C THR A 12 15.19 38.03 31.47
N GLU A 13 14.06 37.70 30.88
CA GLU A 13 12.95 38.58 30.43
C GLU A 13 12.37 38.04 29.12
N SER A 14 11.07 38.00 28.88
CA SER A 14 9.82 38.23 29.63
C SER A 14 8.70 37.66 28.76
N ASN A 15 7.81 37.01 29.42
CA ASN A 15 6.53 36.50 28.94
C ASN A 15 5.58 37.65 28.59
N THR A 16 4.94 37.67 27.43
CA THR A 16 3.71 38.43 27.22
C THR A 16 2.81 37.69 26.20
N PRO A 17 1.56 37.41 26.57
CA PRO A 17 0.57 36.81 25.67
C PRO A 17 -0.19 37.90 24.92
N VAL A 18 -0.39 37.73 23.62
CA VAL A 18 -1.35 38.56 22.86
C VAL A 18 -2.64 37.77 22.66
N ARG A 19 -3.67 38.34 23.24
CA ARG A 19 -5.10 38.01 23.10
C ARG A 19 -5.70 38.74 21.90
N GLY A 20 -6.77 38.14 21.35
CA GLY A 20 -7.88 38.88 20.72
C GLY A 20 -8.10 38.48 19.29
N ALA A 21 -9.10 37.65 19.02
CA ALA A 21 -10.52 37.94 18.78
C ALA A 21 -10.72 38.62 17.41
N ALA A 22 -11.54 38.19 16.51
CA ALA A 22 -12.95 37.89 16.53
C ALA A 22 -13.40 37.32 15.19
N ASP A 23 -14.36 36.42 15.23
CA ASP A 23 -15.29 36.14 14.12
C ASP A 23 -16.11 37.39 13.77
N PRO A 24 -16.63 37.51 12.55
CA PRO A 24 -18.08 37.46 12.49
C PRO A 24 -18.68 36.65 11.35
N ALA A 25 -19.79 36.08 11.67
CA ALA A 25 -20.79 35.45 10.84
C ALA A 25 -21.48 36.43 9.86
N GLY A 26 -22.07 35.85 8.80
CA GLY A 26 -23.02 36.47 7.88
C GLY A 26 -23.28 35.44 6.77
N ALA A 27 -24.24 34.68 6.83
CA ALA A 27 -25.68 34.65 6.60
C ALA A 27 -26.11 35.04 5.17
N ASP A 28 -26.85 34.09 4.56
CA ASP A 28 -27.93 34.20 3.58
C ASP A 28 -27.63 34.71 2.15
N GLU A 29 -28.01 33.94 1.13
CA GLU A 29 -29.37 33.96 0.55
C GLU A 29 -29.57 32.92 -0.56
N ALA A 30 -30.73 32.36 -0.57
CA ALA A 30 -31.25 31.39 -1.55
C ALA A 30 -31.68 32.10 -2.84
N ALA A 31 -31.52 31.43 -3.97
CA ALA A 31 -32.38 31.67 -5.14
C ALA A 31 -32.60 30.37 -5.93
N ALA A 32 -33.79 29.84 -5.81
CA ALA A 32 -34.36 28.84 -6.68
C ALA A 32 -34.93 29.51 -7.94
N VAL A 33 -34.64 28.99 -9.12
CA VAL A 33 -35.49 29.12 -10.31
C VAL A 33 -35.42 27.82 -11.08
N GLY A 34 -36.40 27.15 -11.24
CA GLY A 34 -37.23 26.34 -11.90
C GLY A 34 -37.20 26.46 -13.44
N GLY A 35 -37.30 25.32 -14.13
CA GLY A 35 -37.42 25.24 -15.57
C GLY A 35 -37.59 23.80 -15.98
N ALA A 36 -38.81 23.31 -15.93
CA ALA A 36 -39.21 22.06 -16.58
C ALA A 36 -39.30 22.29 -18.09
N ALA A 37 -38.77 21.35 -18.88
CA ALA A 37 -39.13 21.16 -20.26
C ALA A 37 -39.20 19.68 -20.56
N ASP A 38 -40.42 19.25 -20.72
CA ASP A 38 -40.89 18.02 -21.32
C ASP A 38 -40.52 17.96 -22.81
N ALA A 39 -39.94 16.85 -23.25
CA ALA A 39 -39.92 16.49 -24.65
C ALA A 39 -39.95 14.97 -24.80
N THR A 40 -41.13 14.46 -24.93
CA THR A 40 -41.44 13.17 -25.48
C THR A 40 -40.92 13.02 -26.91
N ALA A 41 -40.08 12.02 -27.15
CA ALA A 41 -39.83 11.50 -28.48
C ALA A 41 -39.79 9.99 -28.45
N THR A 42 -40.89 9.40 -28.90
CA THR A 42 -41.03 8.02 -29.31
C THR A 42 -40.14 7.69 -30.49
N GLY A 43 -39.26 6.70 -30.35
CA GLY A 43 -38.39 6.15 -31.39
C GLY A 43 -38.17 4.66 -31.19
N ARG A 44 -38.97 3.93 -31.83
CA ARG A 44 -39.07 2.56 -32.31
C ARG A 44 -37.88 1.62 -32.14
N ALA A 45 -38.20 0.46 -31.61
CA ALA A 45 -37.38 -0.74 -31.44
C ALA A 45 -36.56 -1.14 -32.68
N GLY A 46 -35.31 -1.44 -32.44
CA GLY A 46 -34.47 -2.30 -33.23
C GLY A 46 -33.96 -3.42 -32.30
N ALA A 47 -34.64 -4.53 -32.29
CA ALA A 47 -34.15 -5.72 -31.64
C ALA A 47 -33.04 -6.32 -32.51
N ASN A 48 -31.79 -6.05 -32.16
CA ASN A 48 -30.71 -6.93 -32.51
C ASN A 48 -30.35 -7.74 -31.27
N GLY A 49 -30.83 -9.00 -31.29
CA GLY A 49 -30.37 -10.01 -30.35
C GLY A 49 -28.85 -10.19 -30.49
N ILE A 50 -28.14 -9.60 -29.56
CA ILE A 50 -26.83 -10.08 -29.20
C ILE A 50 -27.14 -11.23 -28.25
N GLU A 51 -26.99 -12.44 -28.76
CA GLU A 51 -26.94 -13.63 -27.91
C GLU A 51 -25.85 -13.32 -26.86
N ALA A 52 -26.29 -13.11 -25.64
CA ALA A 52 -25.43 -13.15 -24.48
C ALA A 52 -24.91 -14.58 -24.42
N GLY A 53 -23.74 -14.81 -25.00
CA GLY A 53 -22.97 -16.01 -24.73
C GLY A 53 -22.86 -16.08 -23.21
N ASP A 54 -23.39 -17.15 -22.68
CA ASP A 54 -23.25 -17.62 -21.31
C ASP A 54 -21.74 -17.67 -21.02
N ARG A 55 -21.17 -16.55 -20.58
CA ARG A 55 -19.87 -16.55 -19.94
C ARG A 55 -20.20 -17.01 -18.54
N ASP A 56 -19.90 -18.27 -18.27
CA ASP A 56 -19.67 -18.72 -16.91
C ASP A 56 -18.81 -17.65 -16.25
N VAL A 57 -19.43 -16.84 -15.41
CA VAL A 57 -18.75 -15.89 -14.55
C VAL A 57 -18.17 -16.74 -13.44
N HIS A 58 -17.05 -17.44 -13.73
CA HIS A 58 -16.23 -17.98 -12.67
C HIS A 58 -15.91 -16.81 -11.74
N ALA A 59 -16.26 -16.95 -10.47
CA ALA A 59 -15.96 -15.92 -9.49
C ALA A 59 -14.46 -15.64 -9.57
N ARG A 60 -14.09 -14.40 -9.90
CA ARG A 60 -12.68 -14.01 -9.97
C ARG A 60 -12.17 -13.86 -8.54
N GLY A 61 -11.03 -14.48 -8.25
CA GLY A 61 -10.30 -14.24 -7.02
C GLY A 61 -9.81 -12.79 -6.95
N THR A 62 -9.45 -12.34 -5.77
CA THR A 62 -8.95 -10.97 -5.55
C THR A 62 -7.58 -10.98 -4.90
N VAL A 63 -6.64 -10.24 -5.46
CA VAL A 63 -5.34 -9.93 -4.87
C VAL A 63 -5.40 -8.56 -4.20
N LEU A 64 -5.30 -8.53 -2.88
CA LEU A 64 -5.28 -7.29 -2.10
C LEU A 64 -3.83 -6.84 -1.84
N PHE A 65 -3.44 -5.69 -2.38
CA PHE A 65 -2.15 -5.07 -2.09
C PHE A 65 -2.30 -4.10 -0.90
N ILE A 66 -1.73 -4.44 0.23
CA ILE A 66 -1.65 -3.59 1.42
C ILE A 66 -0.25 -2.99 1.47
N GLY A 67 -0.15 -1.66 1.45
CA GLY A 67 1.17 -1.04 1.44
C GLY A 67 1.19 0.46 1.64
N THR A 68 2.36 1.02 1.35
CA THR A 68 2.70 2.42 1.58
C THR A 68 2.60 3.26 0.29
N SER A 69 3.40 4.33 0.19
CA SER A 69 3.54 5.15 -1.03
C SER A 69 4.08 4.35 -2.21
N LEU A 70 4.87 3.31 -1.97
CA LEU A 70 5.40 2.42 -3.00
C LEU A 70 4.24 1.63 -3.67
N THR A 71 3.36 1.08 -2.88
CA THR A 71 2.16 0.36 -3.35
C THR A 71 1.16 1.33 -4.00
N ALA A 72 0.94 2.50 -3.39
CA ALA A 72 0.05 3.52 -3.93
C ALA A 72 0.50 4.10 -5.27
N GLY A 73 1.80 4.00 -5.61
CA GLY A 73 2.37 4.62 -6.81
C GLY A 73 2.46 6.15 -6.69
N LEU A 74 2.89 6.66 -5.51
CA LEU A 74 2.97 8.09 -5.24
C LEU A 74 3.70 8.84 -6.36
N GLY A 75 3.09 9.95 -6.82
CA GLY A 75 3.65 10.82 -7.87
C GLY A 75 3.38 10.33 -9.30
N LEU A 76 2.72 9.18 -9.48
CA LEU A 76 2.39 8.61 -10.79
C LEU A 76 0.87 8.48 -10.97
N PRO A 77 0.39 8.43 -12.22
CA PRO A 77 -0.95 7.91 -12.50
C PRO A 77 -1.09 6.50 -11.92
N GLU A 78 -2.23 6.21 -11.30
CA GLU A 78 -2.50 4.91 -10.67
C GLU A 78 -2.20 3.72 -11.59
N SER A 79 -2.54 3.84 -12.86
CA SER A 79 -2.28 2.84 -13.89
C SER A 79 -0.79 2.51 -14.12
N GLN A 80 0.14 3.27 -13.53
CA GLN A 80 1.58 3.04 -13.58
C GLN A 80 2.13 2.48 -12.26
N SER A 81 1.31 2.34 -11.22
CA SER A 81 1.71 1.67 -9.97
C SER A 81 1.97 0.18 -10.23
N PHE A 82 2.89 -0.42 -9.48
CA PHE A 82 3.23 -1.82 -9.69
C PHE A 82 2.04 -2.78 -9.46
N PRO A 83 1.07 -2.54 -8.54
CA PRO A 83 -0.10 -3.40 -8.45
C PRO A 83 -0.94 -3.40 -9.72
N LEU A 84 -1.17 -2.23 -10.35
CA LEU A 84 -1.95 -2.13 -11.59
C LEU A 84 -1.18 -2.64 -12.83
N LEU A 85 0.15 -2.65 -12.78
CA LEU A 85 0.97 -3.34 -13.80
C LEU A 85 0.85 -4.86 -13.65
N ILE A 86 0.77 -5.37 -12.43
CA ILE A 86 0.52 -6.78 -12.14
C ILE A 86 -0.88 -7.18 -12.58
N GLU A 87 -1.90 -6.35 -12.33
CA GLU A 87 -3.27 -6.60 -12.82
C GLU A 87 -3.31 -6.83 -14.32
N ARG A 88 -2.62 -5.98 -15.10
CA ARG A 88 -2.53 -6.17 -16.55
C ARG A 88 -1.85 -7.49 -16.90
N ARG A 89 -0.80 -7.85 -16.19
CA ARG A 89 -0.10 -9.12 -16.42
C ARG A 89 -0.97 -10.32 -16.08
N ILE A 90 -1.77 -10.26 -15.02
CA ILE A 90 -2.79 -11.25 -14.68
C ILE A 90 -3.78 -11.41 -15.84
N ALA A 91 -4.29 -10.29 -16.38
CA ALA A 91 -5.20 -10.32 -17.53
C ALA A 91 -4.55 -10.90 -18.79
N GLU A 92 -3.27 -10.57 -19.07
CA GLU A 92 -2.51 -11.09 -20.21
C GLU A 92 -2.25 -12.61 -20.10
N THR A 93 -2.07 -13.12 -18.90
CA THR A 93 -1.88 -14.56 -18.65
C THR A 93 -3.18 -15.35 -18.57
N GLY A 94 -4.32 -14.65 -18.51
CA GLY A 94 -5.65 -15.27 -18.42
C GLY A 94 -5.97 -15.85 -17.04
N LEU A 95 -5.22 -15.48 -16.01
CA LEU A 95 -5.52 -15.88 -14.63
C LEU A 95 -6.79 -15.18 -14.11
N PRO A 96 -7.65 -15.88 -13.34
CA PRO A 96 -8.96 -15.37 -12.93
C PRO A 96 -8.89 -14.50 -11.65
N PHE A 97 -8.02 -13.50 -11.62
CA PHE A 97 -7.88 -12.61 -10.46
C PHE A 97 -8.05 -11.14 -10.84
N ASP A 98 -8.66 -10.39 -9.94
CA ASP A 98 -8.70 -8.94 -9.94
C ASP A 98 -7.74 -8.37 -8.89
N VAL A 99 -7.36 -7.10 -8.99
CA VAL A 99 -6.41 -6.46 -8.08
C VAL A 99 -7.07 -5.31 -7.34
N VAL A 100 -6.86 -5.25 -6.03
CA VAL A 100 -7.22 -4.10 -5.20
C VAL A 100 -5.95 -3.46 -4.64
N ASN A 101 -5.70 -2.21 -5.02
CA ASN A 101 -4.60 -1.42 -4.49
C ASN A 101 -5.04 -0.64 -3.25
N ALA A 102 -4.61 -1.09 -2.08
CA ALA A 102 -4.87 -0.44 -0.79
C ALA A 102 -3.61 0.24 -0.22
N GLY A 103 -2.72 0.76 -1.07
CA GLY A 103 -1.56 1.54 -0.66
C GLY A 103 -1.93 2.89 -0.06
N VAL A 104 -1.28 3.29 1.04
CA VAL A 104 -1.46 4.58 1.71
C VAL A 104 -0.12 5.26 1.93
N SER A 105 0.09 6.39 1.25
CA SER A 105 1.35 7.15 1.33
C SER A 105 1.66 7.60 2.75
N GLY A 106 2.90 7.40 3.19
CA GLY A 106 3.37 7.78 4.52
C GLY A 106 2.93 6.84 5.64
N GLU A 107 2.23 5.75 5.35
CA GLU A 107 1.74 4.82 6.37
C GLU A 107 2.88 4.02 7.01
N THR A 108 2.87 3.89 8.33
CA THR A 108 3.75 3.00 9.10
C THR A 108 3.08 1.64 9.31
N SER A 109 3.86 0.65 9.77
CA SER A 109 3.31 -0.65 10.16
C SER A 109 2.20 -0.55 11.21
N ALA A 110 2.31 0.38 12.16
CA ALA A 110 1.25 0.67 13.12
C ALA A 110 0.02 1.31 12.44
N GLY A 111 0.20 2.07 11.38
CA GLY A 111 -0.88 2.62 10.56
C GLY A 111 -1.66 1.53 9.85
N ALA A 112 -0.95 0.65 9.15
CA ALA A 112 -1.51 -0.51 8.47
C ALA A 112 -2.28 -1.41 9.44
N LEU A 113 -1.70 -1.71 10.63
CA LEU A 113 -2.37 -2.49 11.67
C LEU A 113 -3.69 -1.86 12.15
N ARG A 114 -3.76 -0.52 12.26
CA ARG A 114 -5.00 0.14 12.70
C ARG A 114 -6.16 0.01 11.71
N ARG A 115 -5.87 -0.10 10.41
CA ARG A 115 -6.92 -0.21 9.39
C ARG A 115 -7.16 -1.64 8.89
N ILE A 116 -6.38 -2.61 9.38
CA ILE A 116 -6.45 -3.99 8.88
C ILE A 116 -7.86 -4.57 8.98
N ASP A 117 -8.54 -4.40 10.11
CA ASP A 117 -9.90 -4.93 10.32
C ASP A 117 -10.93 -4.33 9.33
N TRP A 118 -10.69 -3.12 8.81
CA TRP A 118 -11.52 -2.55 7.76
C TRP A 118 -11.23 -3.17 6.40
N LEU A 119 -9.96 -3.42 6.08
CA LEU A 119 -9.56 -4.10 4.84
C LEU A 119 -10.09 -5.53 4.79
N LEU A 120 -10.06 -6.23 5.93
CA LEU A 120 -10.53 -7.62 6.05
C LEU A 120 -12.05 -7.80 5.87
N ARG A 121 -12.82 -6.73 5.72
CA ARG A 121 -14.27 -6.80 5.38
C ARG A 121 -14.52 -7.06 3.90
N GLN A 122 -13.51 -6.87 3.06
CA GLN A 122 -13.58 -7.16 1.64
C GLN A 122 -13.28 -8.65 1.40
N ASP A 123 -13.76 -9.17 0.29
CA ASP A 123 -13.37 -10.50 -0.15
C ASP A 123 -12.03 -10.42 -0.88
N PHE A 124 -11.12 -11.32 -0.53
CA PHE A 124 -9.81 -11.47 -1.17
C PHE A 124 -9.26 -12.87 -0.88
N ASP A 125 -8.42 -13.37 -1.76
CA ASP A 125 -7.86 -14.72 -1.72
C ASP A 125 -6.35 -14.67 -1.48
N ILE A 126 -5.70 -13.60 -1.93
CA ILE A 126 -4.26 -13.39 -1.79
C ILE A 126 -4.00 -12.00 -1.27
N VAL A 127 -3.06 -11.86 -0.35
CA VAL A 127 -2.58 -10.57 0.16
C VAL A 127 -1.11 -10.37 -0.21
N VAL A 128 -0.79 -9.24 -0.81
CA VAL A 128 0.59 -8.76 -0.93
C VAL A 128 0.79 -7.67 0.12
N LEU A 129 1.62 -7.94 1.12
CA LEU A 129 1.88 -7.03 2.24
C LEU A 129 3.23 -6.34 2.09
N GLU A 130 3.21 -5.03 1.88
CA GLU A 130 4.37 -4.12 1.86
C GLU A 130 4.21 -3.11 2.99
N THR A 131 5.12 -3.07 3.95
CA THR A 131 5.11 -2.06 5.02
C THR A 131 6.45 -2.00 5.73
N GLY A 132 6.67 -0.97 6.55
CA GLY A 132 7.86 -0.80 7.37
C GLY A 132 8.85 0.24 6.81
N ALA A 133 8.78 0.61 5.53
CA ALA A 133 9.65 1.64 4.96
C ALA A 133 9.54 2.97 5.74
N ASN A 134 8.32 3.39 6.06
CA ASN A 134 8.08 4.62 6.83
C ASN A 134 8.45 4.49 8.31
N ASP A 135 8.45 3.28 8.85
CA ASP A 135 8.98 3.01 10.19
C ASP A 135 10.49 3.26 10.21
N MET A 136 11.21 2.71 9.24
CA MET A 136 12.65 2.91 9.07
C MET A 136 12.98 4.39 8.86
N LEU A 137 12.30 5.10 7.95
CA LEU A 137 12.52 6.52 7.69
C LEU A 137 12.29 7.41 8.92
N ARG A 138 11.46 6.97 9.87
CA ARG A 138 11.18 7.68 11.14
C ARG A 138 12.00 7.17 12.32
N GLY A 139 12.91 6.22 12.10
CA GLY A 139 13.73 5.64 13.16
C GLY A 139 12.93 4.88 14.22
N ILE A 140 11.77 4.32 13.83
CA ILE A 140 10.96 3.50 14.75
C ILE A 140 11.72 2.21 15.05
N ASP A 141 11.67 1.80 16.32
CA ASP A 141 12.32 0.58 16.78
C ASP A 141 11.93 -0.65 15.93
N PRO A 142 12.91 -1.37 15.32
CA PRO A 142 12.66 -2.54 14.48
C PRO A 142 11.81 -3.61 15.14
N ALA A 143 11.97 -3.83 16.45
CA ALA A 143 11.15 -4.80 17.18
C ALA A 143 9.67 -4.38 17.24
N SER A 144 9.38 -3.08 17.23
CA SER A 144 8.00 -2.57 17.15
C SER A 144 7.41 -2.79 15.75
N THR A 145 8.21 -2.56 14.70
CA THR A 145 7.83 -2.84 13.31
C THR A 145 7.53 -4.33 13.12
N GLU A 146 8.40 -5.22 13.62
CA GLU A 146 8.21 -6.67 13.57
C GLU A 146 6.90 -7.11 14.25
N ARG A 147 6.64 -6.60 15.46
CA ARG A 147 5.39 -6.90 16.18
C ARG A 147 4.15 -6.47 15.42
N ASN A 148 4.18 -5.30 14.80
CA ASN A 148 3.05 -4.80 14.03
C ASN A 148 2.81 -5.64 12.78
N ILE A 149 3.87 -6.01 12.03
CA ILE A 149 3.74 -6.86 10.85
C ILE A 149 3.23 -8.25 11.24
N GLN A 150 3.76 -8.86 12.32
CA GLN A 150 3.25 -10.14 12.83
C GLN A 150 1.76 -10.03 13.18
N ALA A 151 1.36 -8.98 13.89
CA ALA A 151 -0.04 -8.78 14.24
C ALA A 151 -0.96 -8.60 13.01
N ILE A 152 -0.46 -7.98 11.93
CA ILE A 152 -1.18 -7.89 10.65
C ILE A 152 -1.37 -9.31 10.07
N VAL A 153 -0.32 -10.10 10.00
CA VAL A 153 -0.37 -11.50 9.52
C VAL A 153 -1.34 -12.33 10.34
N ASP A 154 -1.28 -12.21 11.67
CA ASP A 154 -2.17 -12.94 12.58
C ASP A 154 -3.64 -12.58 12.33
N ARG A 155 -3.96 -11.26 12.15
CA ARG A 155 -5.32 -10.79 11.86
C ARG A 155 -5.84 -11.27 10.51
N ILE A 156 -4.97 -11.28 9.49
CA ILE A 156 -5.34 -11.80 8.18
C ILE A 156 -5.72 -13.27 8.29
N ARG A 157 -4.89 -14.09 8.92
CA ARG A 157 -5.14 -15.53 9.09
C ARG A 157 -6.31 -15.85 10.01
N GLU A 158 -6.54 -15.03 11.05
CA GLU A 158 -7.72 -15.18 11.91
C GLU A 158 -9.02 -14.94 11.13
N ALA A 159 -9.02 -13.95 10.24
CA ALA A 159 -10.19 -13.64 9.42
C ALA A 159 -10.35 -14.60 8.24
N ARG A 160 -9.26 -15.06 7.64
CA ARG A 160 -9.20 -15.90 6.44
C ARG A 160 -8.05 -16.91 6.55
N PRO A 161 -8.32 -18.10 7.13
CA PRO A 161 -7.28 -19.11 7.39
C PRO A 161 -6.56 -19.61 6.14
N ASP A 162 -7.25 -19.66 5.01
CA ASP A 162 -6.76 -20.22 3.75
C ASP A 162 -6.15 -19.17 2.81
N VAL A 163 -6.01 -17.90 3.29
CA VAL A 163 -5.45 -16.83 2.45
C VAL A 163 -3.95 -17.00 2.26
N GLU A 164 -3.50 -16.84 1.03
CA GLU A 164 -2.08 -16.77 0.72
C GLU A 164 -1.52 -15.36 0.97
N ILE A 165 -0.38 -15.28 1.64
CA ILE A 165 0.27 -14.00 1.97
C ILE A 165 1.66 -13.96 1.34
N VAL A 166 1.88 -12.96 0.48
CA VAL A 166 3.18 -12.60 -0.06
C VAL A 166 3.73 -11.41 0.72
N LEU A 167 4.78 -11.63 1.50
CA LEU A 167 5.46 -10.57 2.23
C LEU A 167 6.55 -9.92 1.38
N ALA A 168 6.49 -8.61 1.19
CA ALA A 168 7.53 -7.85 0.52
C ALA A 168 8.56 -7.32 1.52
N GLY A 169 9.81 -7.76 1.37
CA GLY A 169 10.93 -7.33 2.19
C GLY A 169 11.43 -5.93 1.86
N MET A 170 12.02 -5.29 2.86
CA MET A 170 12.57 -3.95 2.76
C MET A 170 13.98 -3.91 3.36
N LEU A 171 14.87 -3.14 2.74
CA LEU A 171 16.21 -2.86 3.28
C LEU A 171 16.25 -1.50 3.95
N SER A 172 17.21 -1.34 4.85
CA SER A 172 17.45 -0.07 5.54
C SER A 172 18.25 0.91 4.68
N LEU A 173 18.05 2.20 4.89
CA LEU A 173 18.93 3.20 4.31
C LEU A 173 20.33 3.15 4.98
N PRO A 174 21.41 3.42 4.22
CA PRO A 174 22.78 3.32 4.73
C PRO A 174 23.09 4.24 5.93
N ASN A 175 22.36 5.33 6.08
CA ASN A 175 22.56 6.32 7.15
C ASN A 175 21.89 5.98 8.49
N MET A 176 21.16 4.86 8.57
CA MET A 176 20.48 4.44 9.82
C MET A 176 21.41 3.77 10.84
N GLY A 177 22.63 3.42 10.43
CA GLY A 177 23.62 2.73 11.25
C GLY A 177 23.47 1.21 11.20
N GLU A 178 24.62 0.52 11.31
CA GLU A 178 24.69 -0.94 11.09
C GLU A 178 23.82 -1.77 12.04
N ALA A 179 23.70 -1.37 13.31
CA ALA A 179 22.90 -2.11 14.28
C ALA A 179 21.42 -2.07 13.90
N TYR A 180 20.91 -0.88 13.60
CA TYR A 180 19.53 -0.71 13.15
C TYR A 180 19.27 -1.46 11.85
N ALA A 181 20.14 -1.33 10.85
CA ALA A 181 20.01 -1.96 9.56
C ALA A 181 19.88 -3.49 9.70
N ARG A 182 20.80 -4.12 10.45
CA ARG A 182 20.76 -5.58 10.69
C ARG A 182 19.45 -6.04 11.33
N GLU A 183 18.97 -5.30 12.33
CA GLU A 183 17.73 -5.66 13.02
C GLU A 183 16.51 -5.47 12.12
N PHE A 184 16.44 -4.36 11.40
CA PHE A 184 15.33 -4.05 10.49
C PHE A 184 15.24 -5.03 9.31
N GLU A 185 16.35 -5.28 8.63
CA GLU A 185 16.40 -6.17 7.47
C GLU A 185 16.10 -7.62 7.83
N ALA A 186 16.45 -8.04 9.06
CA ALA A 186 16.17 -9.38 9.54
C ALA A 186 14.69 -9.62 9.90
N ILE A 187 13.84 -8.61 9.99
CA ILE A 187 12.40 -8.73 10.27
C ILE A 187 11.72 -9.62 9.24
N TYR A 188 11.89 -9.28 7.97
CA TYR A 188 11.11 -9.86 6.88
C TYR A 188 11.39 -11.35 6.66
N PRO A 189 12.65 -11.81 6.52
CA PRO A 189 12.91 -13.24 6.37
C PRO A 189 12.52 -14.05 7.62
N ARG A 190 12.63 -13.47 8.83
CA ARG A 190 12.14 -14.14 10.05
C ARG A 190 10.63 -14.33 10.05
N LEU A 191 9.88 -13.28 9.66
CA LEU A 191 8.43 -13.35 9.59
C LEU A 191 7.97 -14.28 8.49
N ALA A 192 8.59 -14.25 7.32
CA ALA A 192 8.29 -15.13 6.21
C ALA A 192 8.50 -16.60 6.64
N GLN A 193 9.65 -16.93 7.23
CA GLN A 193 9.96 -18.28 7.69
C GLN A 193 9.03 -18.74 8.84
N ARG A 194 8.76 -17.86 9.83
CA ARG A 194 7.91 -18.18 11.00
C ARG A 194 6.49 -18.51 10.60
N ASN A 195 6.00 -17.81 9.58
CA ASN A 195 4.60 -17.86 9.18
C ASN A 195 4.39 -18.61 7.86
N ASP A 196 5.42 -19.23 7.30
CA ASP A 196 5.35 -19.91 6.00
C ASP A 196 4.73 -19.05 4.92
N LEU A 197 5.29 -17.83 4.72
CA LEU A 197 4.82 -16.87 3.74
C LEU A 197 5.63 -16.93 2.46
N ALA A 198 4.99 -16.75 1.32
CA ALA A 198 5.69 -16.40 0.09
C ALA A 198 6.44 -15.07 0.31
N PHE A 199 7.68 -14.98 -0.18
CA PHE A 199 8.57 -13.91 0.22
C PHE A 199 9.30 -13.26 -0.95
N VAL A 200 9.11 -11.96 -1.12
CA VAL A 200 9.91 -11.10 -1.99
C VAL A 200 11.06 -10.55 -1.15
N PRO A 201 12.32 -10.97 -1.35
CA PRO A 201 13.42 -10.62 -0.45
C PRO A 201 13.67 -9.12 -0.32
N PHE A 202 13.55 -8.39 -1.43
CA PHE A 202 13.66 -6.94 -1.45
C PHE A 202 12.75 -6.36 -2.55
N LEU A 203 11.74 -5.59 -2.16
CA LEU A 203 10.79 -4.99 -3.11
C LEU A 203 11.46 -4.11 -4.16
N LEU A 204 12.45 -3.31 -3.73
CA LEU A 204 13.15 -2.34 -4.58
C LEU A 204 14.43 -2.91 -5.19
N ASP A 205 14.53 -4.21 -5.38
CA ASP A 205 15.71 -4.83 -5.97
C ASP A 205 15.98 -4.27 -7.39
N GLY A 206 17.22 -3.81 -7.60
CA GLY A 206 17.64 -3.15 -8.83
C GLY A 206 17.00 -1.76 -9.09
N VAL A 207 16.19 -1.24 -8.14
CA VAL A 207 15.51 0.07 -8.25
C VAL A 207 15.98 1.03 -7.17
N GLY A 208 16.09 0.57 -5.93
CA GLY A 208 16.46 1.40 -4.78
C GLY A 208 17.80 2.08 -4.99
N GLY A 209 17.84 3.42 -4.89
CA GLY A 209 19.06 4.22 -5.07
C GLY A 209 19.55 4.38 -6.52
N VAL A 210 18.88 3.81 -7.52
CA VAL A 210 19.20 3.99 -8.94
C VAL A 210 18.48 5.23 -9.45
N ARG A 211 19.24 6.31 -9.71
CA ARG A 211 18.70 7.62 -10.06
C ARG A 211 17.68 7.58 -11.21
N ASP A 212 17.99 6.86 -12.28
CA ASP A 212 17.17 6.82 -13.49
C ASP A 212 15.86 6.02 -13.31
N LEU A 213 15.72 5.33 -12.18
CA LEU A 213 14.54 4.53 -11.84
C LEU A 213 13.69 5.14 -10.72
N ASN A 214 14.14 6.29 -10.17
CA ASN A 214 13.46 6.99 -9.11
C ASN A 214 13.06 8.41 -9.56
N GLN A 215 12.08 8.98 -8.87
CA GLN A 215 11.67 10.36 -9.02
C GLN A 215 12.77 11.31 -8.47
N ASP A 216 12.59 12.60 -8.63
CA ASP A 216 13.59 13.61 -8.22
C ASP A 216 13.89 13.59 -6.72
N ASP A 217 13.00 13.04 -5.91
CA ASP A 217 13.19 12.85 -4.47
C ASP A 217 14.20 11.73 -4.12
N GLY A 218 14.54 10.88 -5.10
CA GLY A 218 15.48 9.76 -4.94
C GLY A 218 14.96 8.61 -4.08
N VAL A 219 13.70 8.64 -3.65
CA VAL A 219 13.07 7.67 -2.75
C VAL A 219 11.96 6.89 -3.45
N HIS A 220 11.10 7.58 -4.19
CA HIS A 220 9.96 6.97 -4.84
C HIS A 220 10.32 6.56 -6.27
N PRO A 221 10.03 5.31 -6.66
CA PRO A 221 10.25 4.84 -8.03
C PRO A 221 9.46 5.66 -9.05
N ASN A 222 10.03 5.88 -10.23
CA ASN A 222 9.33 6.41 -11.38
C ASN A 222 8.61 5.28 -12.15
N ALA A 223 7.99 5.60 -13.29
CA ALA A 223 7.22 4.61 -14.06
C ALA A 223 8.07 3.39 -14.48
N GLU A 224 9.36 3.58 -14.80
CA GLU A 224 10.26 2.47 -15.13
C GLU A 224 10.63 1.66 -13.88
N GLY A 225 10.89 2.35 -12.76
CA GLY A 225 11.09 1.69 -11.46
C GLY A 225 9.90 0.81 -11.08
N HIS A 226 8.66 1.30 -11.26
CA HIS A 226 7.46 0.51 -11.00
C HIS A 226 7.32 -0.72 -11.91
N ARG A 227 7.76 -0.65 -13.17
CA ARG A 227 7.79 -1.83 -14.05
C ARG A 227 8.74 -2.91 -13.50
N ARG A 228 9.92 -2.53 -13.04
CA ARG A 228 10.87 -3.46 -12.43
C ARG A 228 10.36 -4.05 -11.11
N ILE A 229 9.72 -3.22 -10.28
CA ILE A 229 9.07 -3.73 -9.06
C ILE A 229 7.98 -4.75 -9.41
N ALA A 230 7.17 -4.48 -10.43
CA ALA A 230 6.16 -5.44 -10.88
C ALA A 230 6.78 -6.77 -11.32
N GLU A 231 7.95 -6.77 -12.00
CA GLU A 231 8.68 -7.98 -12.36
C GLU A 231 9.20 -8.72 -11.13
N THR A 232 9.78 -7.98 -10.16
CA THR A 232 10.27 -8.53 -8.89
C THR A 232 9.16 -9.21 -8.11
N VAL A 233 8.03 -8.54 -7.91
CA VAL A 233 6.86 -9.09 -7.21
C VAL A 233 6.26 -10.27 -7.98
N TRP A 234 6.15 -10.16 -9.30
CA TRP A 234 5.61 -11.22 -10.14
C TRP A 234 6.41 -12.53 -10.05
N SER A 235 7.72 -12.44 -9.88
CA SER A 235 8.56 -13.65 -9.76
C SER A 235 8.17 -14.55 -8.58
N VAL A 236 7.50 -13.98 -7.57
CA VAL A 236 7.00 -14.69 -6.40
C VAL A 236 5.48 -14.86 -6.45
N LEU A 237 4.74 -13.81 -6.79
CA LEU A 237 3.28 -13.83 -6.82
C LEU A 237 2.71 -14.67 -7.97
N GLY A 238 3.39 -14.72 -9.13
CA GLY A 238 2.92 -15.48 -10.29
C GLY A 238 2.69 -16.97 -9.99
N PRO A 239 3.67 -17.68 -9.42
CA PRO A 239 3.48 -19.08 -8.99
C PRO A 239 2.32 -19.24 -7.97
N VAL A 240 2.16 -18.33 -7.02
CA VAL A 240 1.06 -18.37 -6.03
C VAL A 240 -0.30 -18.25 -6.74
N LEU A 241 -0.42 -17.33 -7.70
CA LEU A 241 -1.64 -17.18 -8.50
C LEU A 241 -1.96 -18.42 -9.33
N GLU A 242 -0.93 -19.03 -9.93
CA GLU A 242 -1.09 -20.24 -10.75
C GLU A 242 -1.54 -21.44 -9.89
N GLU A 243 -1.00 -21.58 -8.68
CA GLU A 243 -1.37 -22.61 -7.71
C GLU A 243 -2.79 -22.42 -7.23
N ALA A 244 -3.17 -21.23 -6.75
CA ALA A 244 -4.53 -20.90 -6.32
C ALA A 244 -5.56 -21.13 -7.44
N ALA A 245 -5.26 -20.71 -8.68
CA ALA A 245 -6.16 -20.95 -9.82
C ALA A 245 -6.26 -22.43 -10.20
N ALA A 246 -5.29 -23.27 -9.86
CA ALA A 246 -5.34 -24.72 -10.10
C ALA A 246 -6.20 -25.42 -9.02
N GLU A 247 -6.14 -24.99 -7.78
CA GLU A 247 -6.92 -25.53 -6.66
C GLU A 247 -8.42 -25.28 -6.83
N ASP A 248 -8.82 -24.07 -7.24
CA ASP A 248 -10.22 -23.73 -7.54
C ASP A 248 -10.80 -24.62 -8.65
N ARG A 249 -10.03 -24.91 -9.69
CA ARG A 249 -10.47 -25.79 -10.79
C ARG A 249 -10.64 -27.26 -10.41
N ILE A 250 -10.04 -27.71 -9.32
CA ILE A 250 -10.14 -29.09 -8.81
C ILE A 250 -11.35 -29.23 -7.88
N SER A 251 -11.81 -28.12 -7.31
CA SER A 251 -12.91 -28.05 -6.33
C SER A 251 -14.30 -27.96 -6.99
N GLU A 252 -14.37 -27.72 -8.31
CA GLU A 252 -15.57 -27.76 -9.16
C GLU A 252 -15.79 -29.15 -9.79
#